data_e03b2464aabd4fc13d0a069103d3c74e
#
_entry.id   e03b2464aabd4fc13d0a069103d3c74e
#
_cell.length_a   1.000
_cell.length_b   1.000
_cell.length_c   1.000
_cell.angle_alpha   90.00
_cell.angle_beta   90.00
_cell.angle_gamma   90.00
#
_symmetry.space_group_name_H-M   'P 1'
#
loop_
_entity.id
_entity.type
_entity.pdbx_description
1 polymer ?
#
loop_
_entity_poly.entity_id
_entity_poly.type
_entity_poly.pdbx_seq_one_letter_code
_entity_poly.pdbx_strand_id
1 'polypeptide(L)'
;MKILAFESSAKAASTALLYDGLLLAEYTQNSGQTHSRTLMQMAKDMLTSCDLTPQDIGAVAVAAGPGSFTGVRIGMACAKGFAWGLQLPLYGVSTLEAMTRGAAYADGIYCACMDARKQQIYNAVFSLQAGKLTRLTDDRAIAIDALVPELSEGAGPIYLLGDGAKLVSDTLAGSGLPLILLPEQLRQQRASGAALCAMGRMLAGDPGDAAALTPNYLRMAQAERTRQNNQDFYLKK
;
A
#
# COMPACT_ATOMS: atom_id res chain seq x y z
N MET A 1 -20.54 2.87 -8.96
CA MET A 1 -20.43 1.62 -8.18
C MET A 1 -19.64 1.89 -6.91
N LYS A 2 -20.02 1.29 -5.77
CA LYS A 2 -19.31 1.48 -4.48
C LYS A 2 -18.21 0.43 -4.32
N ILE A 3 -17.01 0.88 -3.94
CA ILE A 3 -15.84 0.04 -3.67
C ILE A 3 -15.49 0.16 -2.20
N LEU A 4 -15.47 -0.97 -1.48
CA LEU A 4 -14.95 -1.04 -0.12
C LEU A 4 -13.48 -1.47 -0.17
N ALA A 5 -12.59 -0.69 0.45
CA ALA A 5 -11.17 -0.96 0.44
C ALA A 5 -10.59 -1.19 1.84
N PHE A 6 -9.55 -2.03 1.89
CA PHE A 6 -8.81 -2.38 3.11
C PHE A 6 -7.31 -2.12 2.94
N GLU A 7 -6.71 -1.53 3.97
CA GLU A 7 -5.26 -1.30 4.06
C GLU A 7 -4.78 -1.65 5.47
N SER A 8 -3.79 -2.51 5.57
CA SER A 8 -3.20 -2.95 6.84
C SER A 8 -1.74 -3.40 6.70
N SER A 9 -1.08 -2.95 5.63
CA SER A 9 0.30 -3.35 5.29
C SER A 9 1.38 -2.73 6.18
N ALA A 10 1.03 -1.72 6.99
CA ALA A 10 1.94 -1.00 7.88
C ALA A 10 1.41 -0.91 9.32
N LYS A 11 1.84 0.11 10.09
CA LYS A 11 1.35 0.34 11.47
C LYS A 11 -0.09 0.81 11.51
N ALA A 12 -0.46 1.68 10.58
CA ALA A 12 -1.84 2.13 10.46
C ALA A 12 -2.71 1.06 9.82
N ALA A 13 -3.97 1.00 10.23
CA ALA A 13 -5.04 0.28 9.54
C ALA A 13 -6.01 1.31 8.95
N SER A 14 -6.53 1.05 7.77
CA SER A 14 -7.50 1.92 7.13
C SER A 14 -8.55 1.12 6.37
N THR A 15 -9.78 1.63 6.36
CA THR A 15 -10.87 1.20 5.48
C THR A 15 -11.44 2.42 4.77
N ALA A 16 -11.81 2.30 3.50
CA ALA A 16 -12.35 3.39 2.71
C ALA A 16 -13.54 2.92 1.87
N LEU A 17 -14.47 3.83 1.65
CA LEU A 17 -15.61 3.66 0.78
C LEU A 17 -15.54 4.69 -0.35
N LEU A 18 -15.37 4.20 -1.57
CA LEU A 18 -15.33 5.01 -2.80
C LEU A 18 -16.63 4.79 -3.60
N TYR A 19 -17.23 5.85 -4.12
CA TYR A 19 -18.36 5.78 -5.03
C TYR A 19 -18.07 6.58 -6.30
N ASP A 20 -17.90 5.90 -7.42
CA ASP A 20 -17.63 6.50 -8.74
C ASP A 20 -16.50 7.56 -8.71
N GLY A 21 -15.43 7.26 -7.98
CA GLY A 21 -14.26 8.15 -7.82
C GLY A 21 -14.37 9.14 -6.66
N LEU A 22 -15.54 9.32 -6.07
CA LEU A 22 -15.73 10.15 -4.88
C LEU A 22 -15.46 9.34 -3.61
N LEU A 23 -14.57 9.85 -2.75
CA LEU A 23 -14.37 9.28 -1.41
C LEU A 23 -15.57 9.66 -0.52
N LEU A 24 -16.41 8.69 -0.16
CA LEU A 24 -17.53 8.89 0.74
C LEU A 24 -17.10 8.90 2.19
N ALA A 25 -16.26 7.95 2.58
CA ALA A 25 -15.73 7.85 3.93
C ALA A 25 -14.38 7.13 3.96
N GLU A 26 -13.53 7.48 4.91
CA GLU A 26 -12.30 6.76 5.21
C GLU A 26 -12.05 6.78 6.71
N TYR A 27 -11.84 5.61 7.29
CA TYR A 27 -11.46 5.44 8.68
C TYR A 27 -10.01 4.97 8.73
N THR A 28 -9.18 5.72 9.43
CA THR A 28 -7.77 5.38 9.63
C THR A 28 -7.47 5.32 11.12
N GLN A 29 -6.78 4.27 11.56
CA GLN A 29 -6.40 4.06 12.95
C GLN A 29 -4.91 3.74 13.04
N ASN A 30 -4.19 4.51 13.85
CA ASN A 30 -2.77 4.28 14.19
C ASN A 30 -2.57 4.27 15.71
N SER A 31 -3.39 3.47 16.41
CA SER A 31 -3.44 3.41 17.88
C SER A 31 -2.61 2.27 18.48
N GLY A 32 -1.89 1.49 17.65
CA GLY A 32 -1.13 0.32 18.11
C GLY A 32 -1.98 -0.91 18.39
N GLN A 33 -3.28 -0.88 18.12
CA GLN A 33 -4.15 -2.06 18.20
C GLN A 33 -3.87 -3.03 17.06
N THR A 34 -4.14 -4.32 17.29
CA THR A 34 -3.97 -5.33 16.25
C THR A 34 -5.02 -5.18 15.15
N HIS A 35 -4.59 -5.21 13.89
CA HIS A 35 -5.46 -5.04 12.72
C HIS A 35 -6.60 -6.07 12.67
N SER A 36 -6.35 -7.32 13.11
CA SER A 36 -7.37 -8.37 13.18
C SER A 36 -8.54 -8.03 14.11
N ARG A 37 -8.30 -7.17 15.12
CA ARG A 37 -9.34 -6.72 16.04
C ARG A 37 -10.15 -5.56 15.46
N THR A 38 -9.53 -4.69 14.69
CA THR A 38 -10.11 -3.37 14.38
C THR A 38 -10.59 -3.23 12.95
N LEU A 39 -9.94 -3.86 11.97
CA LEU A 39 -10.14 -3.57 10.56
C LEU A 39 -11.60 -3.84 10.09
N MET A 40 -12.17 -5.01 10.41
CA MET A 40 -13.56 -5.32 10.05
C MET A 40 -14.57 -4.48 10.83
N GLN A 41 -14.26 -4.13 12.09
CA GLN A 41 -15.12 -3.24 12.86
C GLN A 41 -15.15 -1.83 12.24
N MET A 42 -13.99 -1.31 11.83
CA MET A 42 -13.93 -0.01 11.12
C MET A 42 -14.76 -0.02 9.84
N ALA A 43 -14.70 -1.10 9.05
CA ALA A 43 -15.52 -1.23 7.85
C ALA A 43 -17.03 -1.25 8.19
N LYS A 44 -17.44 -2.00 9.21
CA LYS A 44 -18.82 -2.06 9.67
C LYS A 44 -19.32 -0.68 10.12
N ASP A 45 -18.56 -0.01 10.98
CA ASP A 45 -18.93 1.30 11.54
C ASP A 45 -19.02 2.36 10.43
N MET A 46 -18.09 2.31 9.46
CA MET A 46 -18.09 3.19 8.30
C MET A 46 -19.34 3.00 7.43
N LEU A 47 -19.70 1.75 7.10
CA LEU A 47 -20.93 1.46 6.34
C LEU A 47 -22.17 1.94 7.09
N THR A 48 -22.27 1.66 8.39
CA THR A 48 -23.38 2.13 9.23
C THR A 48 -23.47 3.66 9.24
N SER A 49 -22.35 4.36 9.35
CA SER A 49 -22.31 5.83 9.35
C SER A 49 -22.70 6.45 8.01
N CYS A 50 -22.66 5.67 6.94
CA CYS A 50 -23.08 6.08 5.61
C CYS A 50 -24.50 5.59 5.24
N ASP A 51 -25.24 5.04 6.19
CA ASP A 51 -26.58 4.41 5.98
C ASP A 51 -26.53 3.32 4.90
N LEU A 52 -25.44 2.55 4.86
CA LEU A 52 -25.22 1.47 3.90
C LEU A 52 -25.12 0.11 4.57
N THR A 53 -25.47 -0.90 3.81
CA THR A 53 -25.31 -2.32 4.16
C THR A 53 -24.21 -2.97 3.32
N PRO A 54 -23.69 -4.14 3.69
CA PRO A 54 -22.74 -4.88 2.86
C PRO A 54 -23.23 -5.14 1.43
N GLN A 55 -24.55 -5.30 1.22
CA GLN A 55 -25.17 -5.55 -0.07
C GLN A 55 -25.12 -4.36 -1.03
N ASP A 56 -24.85 -3.16 -0.53
CA ASP A 56 -24.69 -1.94 -1.34
C ASP A 56 -23.31 -1.85 -2.01
N ILE A 57 -22.37 -2.73 -1.63
CA ILE A 57 -21.00 -2.76 -2.16
C ILE A 57 -20.96 -3.56 -3.46
N GLY A 58 -20.33 -3.00 -4.48
CA GLY A 58 -20.19 -3.64 -5.79
C GLY A 58 -18.82 -4.25 -6.06
N ALA A 59 -17.77 -3.86 -5.31
CA ALA A 59 -16.44 -4.42 -5.42
C ALA A 59 -15.62 -4.21 -4.13
N VAL A 60 -14.58 -5.03 -3.97
CA VAL A 60 -13.65 -4.93 -2.83
C VAL A 60 -12.24 -4.68 -3.34
N ALA A 61 -11.48 -3.86 -2.63
CA ALA A 61 -10.06 -3.63 -2.88
C ALA A 61 -9.23 -3.94 -1.63
N VAL A 62 -7.98 -4.36 -1.81
CA VAL A 62 -7.06 -4.55 -0.70
C VAL A 62 -5.62 -4.31 -1.13
N ALA A 63 -4.85 -3.64 -0.29
CA ALA A 63 -3.40 -3.58 -0.45
C ALA A 63 -2.80 -4.98 -0.23
N ALA A 64 -2.30 -5.57 -1.31
CA ALA A 64 -1.79 -6.94 -1.33
C ALA A 64 -0.27 -7.02 -1.01
N GLY A 65 0.35 -5.93 -0.64
CA GLY A 65 1.78 -5.80 -0.40
C GLY A 65 2.50 -4.93 -1.44
N PRO A 66 3.78 -4.67 -1.22
CA PRO A 66 4.61 -5.13 -0.10
C PRO A 66 4.23 -4.51 1.24
N GLY A 67 4.73 -5.09 2.34
CA GLY A 67 4.52 -4.54 3.68
C GLY A 67 4.71 -5.57 4.80
N SER A 68 4.09 -5.30 5.95
CA SER A 68 4.05 -6.20 7.10
C SER A 68 3.44 -7.54 6.72
N PHE A 69 4.19 -8.62 6.87
CA PHE A 69 3.74 -9.99 6.56
C PHE A 69 2.41 -10.35 7.23
N THR A 70 2.27 -10.04 8.52
CA THR A 70 1.04 -10.27 9.28
C THR A 70 -0.07 -9.31 8.84
N GLY A 71 0.26 -8.03 8.68
CA GLY A 71 -0.70 -7.01 8.30
C GLY A 71 -1.35 -7.29 6.95
N VAL A 72 -0.56 -7.53 5.90
CA VAL A 72 -1.07 -7.87 4.56
C VAL A 72 -1.99 -9.09 4.59
N ARG A 73 -1.65 -10.13 5.36
CA ARG A 73 -2.51 -11.32 5.49
C ARG A 73 -3.84 -11.03 6.17
N ILE A 74 -3.84 -10.17 7.20
CA ILE A 74 -5.07 -9.78 7.89
C ILE A 74 -5.99 -9.01 6.92
N GLY A 75 -5.47 -7.97 6.24
CA GLY A 75 -6.25 -7.21 5.26
C GLY A 75 -6.82 -8.09 4.16
N MET A 76 -5.99 -8.98 3.63
CA MET A 76 -6.41 -9.91 2.59
C MET A 76 -7.47 -10.91 3.07
N ALA A 77 -7.34 -11.42 4.30
CA ALA A 77 -8.35 -12.33 4.87
C ALA A 77 -9.69 -11.60 5.06
N CYS A 78 -9.68 -10.35 5.56
CA CYS A 78 -10.87 -9.52 5.69
C CYS A 78 -11.53 -9.27 4.33
N ALA A 79 -10.74 -8.84 3.34
CA ALA A 79 -11.22 -8.53 2.00
C ALA A 79 -11.77 -9.78 1.29
N LYS A 80 -11.07 -10.91 1.34
CA LYS A 80 -11.52 -12.18 0.78
C LYS A 80 -12.80 -12.68 1.45
N GLY A 81 -12.88 -12.64 2.78
CA GLY A 81 -14.07 -13.05 3.52
C GLY A 81 -15.29 -12.20 3.15
N PHE A 82 -15.12 -10.87 3.07
CA PHE A 82 -16.18 -9.96 2.67
C PHE A 82 -16.62 -10.20 1.20
N ALA A 83 -15.66 -10.26 0.28
CA ALA A 83 -15.92 -10.46 -1.15
C ALA A 83 -16.59 -11.82 -1.41
N TRP A 84 -16.12 -12.88 -0.78
CA TRP A 84 -16.69 -14.22 -0.92
C TRP A 84 -18.14 -14.29 -0.43
N GLY A 85 -18.40 -13.74 0.77
CA GLY A 85 -19.76 -13.77 1.35
C GLY A 85 -20.82 -13.12 0.47
N LEU A 86 -20.42 -12.19 -0.40
CA LEU A 86 -21.29 -11.43 -1.30
C LEU A 86 -21.03 -11.72 -2.79
N GLN A 87 -20.13 -12.63 -3.12
CA GLN A 87 -19.72 -12.96 -4.49
C GLN A 87 -19.26 -11.73 -5.30
N LEU A 88 -18.52 -10.83 -4.65
CA LEU A 88 -18.03 -9.59 -5.24
C LEU A 88 -16.64 -9.78 -5.89
N PRO A 89 -16.33 -9.02 -6.94
CA PRO A 89 -14.98 -8.92 -7.47
C PRO A 89 -14.04 -8.34 -6.41
N LEU A 90 -12.82 -8.89 -6.32
CA LEU A 90 -11.78 -8.46 -5.40
C LEU A 90 -10.51 -8.08 -6.16
N TYR A 91 -10.00 -6.88 -5.86
CA TYR A 91 -8.80 -6.32 -6.47
C TYR A 91 -7.68 -6.22 -5.43
N GLY A 92 -6.64 -7.03 -5.59
CA GLY A 92 -5.39 -6.84 -4.85
C GLY A 92 -4.51 -5.83 -5.58
N VAL A 93 -4.05 -4.81 -4.88
CA VAL A 93 -3.25 -3.74 -5.45
C VAL A 93 -1.90 -3.60 -4.75
N SER A 94 -0.91 -3.04 -5.44
CA SER A 94 0.37 -2.69 -4.81
C SER A 94 0.16 -1.65 -3.72
N THR A 95 0.71 -1.91 -2.53
CA THR A 95 0.72 -0.93 -1.42
C THR A 95 1.41 0.38 -1.83
N LEU A 96 2.53 0.27 -2.56
CA LEU A 96 3.32 1.43 -2.99
C LEU A 96 2.55 2.28 -4.01
N GLU A 97 1.82 1.63 -4.94
CA GLU A 97 0.95 2.35 -5.86
C GLU A 97 -0.24 2.99 -5.15
N ALA A 98 -0.89 2.25 -4.25
CA ALA A 98 -2.02 2.76 -3.47
C ALA A 98 -1.62 4.01 -2.67
N MET A 99 -0.49 3.98 -1.97
CA MET A 99 0.04 5.15 -1.27
C MET A 99 0.21 6.35 -2.21
N THR A 100 0.82 6.11 -3.37
CA THR A 100 1.10 7.20 -4.32
C THR A 100 -0.18 7.79 -4.87
N ARG A 101 -1.16 6.96 -5.27
CA ARG A 101 -2.46 7.44 -5.75
C ARG A 101 -3.24 8.23 -4.71
N GLY A 102 -3.12 7.85 -3.45
CA GLY A 102 -3.79 8.55 -2.34
C GLY A 102 -3.13 9.86 -1.93
N ALA A 103 -1.86 10.09 -2.32
CA ALA A 103 -1.07 11.24 -1.87
C ALA A 103 -0.58 12.16 -3.00
N ALA A 104 -0.64 11.74 -4.26
CA ALA A 104 -0.14 12.52 -5.39
C ALA A 104 -1.06 13.73 -5.68
N TYR A 105 -0.50 14.95 -5.63
CA TYR A 105 -1.25 16.19 -5.77
C TYR A 105 -0.58 17.24 -6.69
N ALA A 106 0.73 17.11 -6.95
CA ALA A 106 1.50 18.06 -7.77
C ALA A 106 2.44 17.31 -8.71
N ASP A 107 2.73 17.90 -9.85
CA ASP A 107 3.67 17.32 -10.82
C ASP A 107 5.05 17.10 -10.19
N GLY A 108 5.68 15.98 -10.48
CA GLY A 108 6.98 15.57 -9.96
C GLY A 108 7.15 14.07 -9.86
N ILE A 109 8.24 13.65 -9.22
CA ILE A 109 8.57 12.26 -8.97
C ILE A 109 8.07 11.87 -7.56
N TYR A 110 7.42 10.74 -7.46
CA TYR A 110 6.95 10.17 -6.19
C TYR A 110 7.74 8.91 -5.88
N CYS A 111 8.54 8.96 -4.84
CA CYS A 111 9.32 7.84 -4.36
C CYS A 111 8.61 7.22 -3.15
N ALA A 112 7.81 6.18 -3.40
CA ALA A 112 7.11 5.44 -2.37
C ALA A 112 8.08 4.52 -1.62
N CYS A 113 8.15 4.64 -0.29
CA CYS A 113 9.13 3.97 0.55
C CYS A 113 8.48 3.37 1.79
N MET A 114 8.60 2.05 1.98
CA MET A 114 8.23 1.39 3.24
C MET A 114 9.47 0.79 3.89
N ASP A 115 9.58 0.85 5.22
CA ASP A 115 10.72 0.29 5.96
C ASP A 115 10.75 -1.24 5.85
N ALA A 116 11.71 -1.78 5.10
CA ALA A 116 11.96 -3.21 4.98
C ALA A 116 12.99 -3.72 6.00
N ARG A 117 13.41 -2.89 6.98
CA ARG A 117 14.44 -3.14 7.98
C ARG A 117 15.84 -3.26 7.39
N LYS A 118 16.88 -3.13 8.25
CA LYS A 118 18.30 -3.29 7.90
C LYS A 118 18.76 -2.36 6.75
N GLN A 119 18.42 -1.07 6.84
CA GLN A 119 18.76 -0.05 5.83
C GLN A 119 18.25 -0.38 4.41
N GLN A 120 17.20 -1.17 4.33
CA GLN A 120 16.50 -1.47 3.09
C GLN A 120 15.06 -0.95 3.15
N ILE A 121 14.54 -0.64 1.98
CA ILE A 121 13.15 -0.21 1.80
C ILE A 121 12.46 -1.08 0.75
N TYR A 122 11.15 -1.26 0.92
CA TYR A 122 10.29 -1.54 -0.22
C TYR A 122 10.06 -0.24 -0.95
N ASN A 123 10.26 -0.25 -2.26
CA ASN A 123 10.26 0.95 -3.08
C ASN A 123 9.56 0.73 -4.40
N ALA A 124 8.89 1.76 -4.87
CA ALA A 124 8.52 1.98 -6.27
C ALA A 124 8.55 3.48 -6.55
N VAL A 125 8.89 3.85 -7.78
CA VAL A 125 8.97 5.23 -8.23
C VAL A 125 7.87 5.49 -9.26
N PHE A 126 7.25 6.65 -9.16
CA PHE A 126 6.18 7.09 -10.05
C PHE A 126 6.45 8.52 -10.51
N SER A 127 5.90 8.90 -11.66
CA SER A 127 5.86 10.28 -12.13
C SER A 127 4.41 10.74 -12.20
N LEU A 128 4.11 11.94 -11.67
CA LEU A 128 2.88 12.64 -11.93
C LEU A 128 3.17 13.79 -12.87
N GLN A 129 2.49 13.83 -14.03
CA GLN A 129 2.58 14.89 -14.99
C GLN A 129 1.20 15.19 -15.57
N ALA A 130 0.78 16.44 -15.50
CA ALA A 130 -0.52 16.90 -15.98
C ALA A 130 -1.70 16.01 -15.50
N GLY A 131 -1.68 15.62 -14.23
CA GLY A 131 -2.69 14.77 -13.59
C GLY A 131 -2.62 13.27 -13.95
N LYS A 132 -1.67 12.85 -14.79
CA LYS A 132 -1.46 11.46 -15.16
C LYS A 132 -0.33 10.85 -14.31
N LEU A 133 -0.70 9.89 -13.44
CA LEU A 133 0.27 9.11 -12.67
C LEU A 133 0.77 7.93 -13.50
N THR A 134 2.09 7.85 -13.68
CA THR A 134 2.77 6.77 -14.41
C THR A 134 3.75 6.07 -13.48
N ARG A 135 3.71 4.73 -13.44
CA ARG A 135 4.69 3.92 -12.71
C ARG A 135 6.01 3.88 -13.51
N LEU A 136 7.13 4.16 -12.86
CA LEU A 136 8.47 4.13 -13.45
C LEU A 136 9.24 2.86 -13.09
N THR A 137 9.03 2.31 -11.88
CA THR A 137 9.69 1.07 -11.44
C THR A 137 8.69 0.09 -10.86
N ASP A 138 9.01 -1.20 -10.95
CA ASP A 138 8.25 -2.25 -10.26
C ASP A 138 8.44 -2.16 -8.74
N ASP A 139 7.53 -2.80 -7.99
CA ASP A 139 7.70 -2.98 -6.55
C ASP A 139 8.95 -3.82 -6.27
N ARG A 140 9.86 -3.30 -5.45
CA ARG A 140 11.16 -3.93 -5.16
C ARG A 140 11.62 -3.71 -3.73
N ALA A 141 12.60 -4.51 -3.30
CA ALA A 141 13.32 -4.31 -2.05
C ALA A 141 14.77 -3.92 -2.39
N ILE A 142 15.20 -2.71 -1.98
CA ILE A 142 16.51 -2.16 -2.32
C ILE A 142 17.18 -1.49 -1.11
N ALA A 143 18.49 -1.30 -1.19
CA ALA A 143 19.22 -0.42 -0.28
C ALA A 143 18.87 1.06 -0.60
N ILE A 144 18.87 1.92 0.42
CA ILE A 144 18.48 3.33 0.24
C ILE A 144 19.43 4.06 -0.71
N ASP A 145 20.73 3.78 -0.62
CA ASP A 145 21.76 4.43 -1.46
C ASP A 145 21.59 4.12 -2.96
N ALA A 146 20.96 3.00 -3.29
CA ALA A 146 20.67 2.63 -4.67
C ALA A 146 19.63 3.55 -5.36
N LEU A 147 18.92 4.39 -4.59
CA LEU A 147 17.99 5.39 -5.13
C LEU A 147 18.69 6.58 -5.78
N VAL A 148 19.91 6.93 -5.32
CA VAL A 148 20.57 8.19 -5.74
C VAL A 148 20.75 8.30 -7.26
N PRO A 149 21.36 7.32 -7.96
CA PRO A 149 21.55 7.43 -9.41
C PRO A 149 20.21 7.53 -10.16
N GLU A 150 19.22 6.74 -9.77
CA GLU A 150 17.90 6.72 -10.41
C GLU A 150 17.13 8.03 -10.24
N LEU A 151 17.12 8.58 -9.03
CA LEU A 151 16.41 9.82 -8.74
C LEU A 151 17.13 11.05 -9.30
N SER A 152 18.44 10.94 -9.60
CA SER A 152 19.23 12.01 -10.24
C SER A 152 18.91 12.20 -11.73
N GLU A 153 18.34 11.20 -12.38
CA GLU A 153 17.94 11.28 -13.80
C GLU A 153 16.66 12.09 -14.02
N GLY A 154 15.85 12.27 -12.96
CA GLY A 154 14.59 13.00 -13.01
C GLY A 154 14.77 14.50 -12.86
N ALA A 155 13.94 15.28 -13.53
CA ALA A 155 13.84 16.72 -13.32
C ALA A 155 12.67 17.07 -12.39
N GLY A 156 12.90 18.00 -11.44
CA GLY A 156 11.85 18.52 -10.55
C GLY A 156 11.83 17.92 -9.15
N PRO A 157 10.79 18.21 -8.36
CA PRO A 157 10.69 17.80 -6.97
C PRO A 157 10.50 16.28 -6.85
N ILE A 158 11.13 15.71 -5.83
CA ILE A 158 11.02 14.28 -5.49
C ILE A 158 10.26 14.16 -4.17
N TYR A 159 9.01 13.74 -4.23
CA TYR A 159 8.15 13.58 -3.07
C TYR A 159 8.37 12.21 -2.43
N LEU A 160 8.79 12.21 -1.16
CA LEU A 160 8.98 11.00 -0.37
C LEU A 160 7.73 10.70 0.45
N LEU A 161 7.19 9.48 0.33
CA LEU A 161 5.99 9.02 1.04
C LEU A 161 6.15 7.58 1.55
N GLY A 162 5.29 7.19 2.49
CA GLY A 162 5.34 5.92 3.20
C GLY A 162 6.06 6.01 4.54
N ASP A 163 5.97 4.96 5.33
CA ASP A 163 6.57 4.88 6.67
C ASP A 163 8.11 4.79 6.65
N GLY A 164 8.71 4.43 5.49
CA GLY A 164 10.16 4.48 5.25
C GLY A 164 10.66 5.85 4.75
N ALA A 165 9.77 6.79 4.40
CA ALA A 165 10.14 8.05 3.75
C ALA A 165 11.07 8.93 4.61
N LYS A 166 10.83 8.98 5.93
CA LYS A 166 11.72 9.74 6.83
C LYS A 166 13.11 9.13 6.87
N LEU A 167 13.23 7.82 6.95
CA LEU A 167 14.52 7.12 6.92
C LEU A 167 15.29 7.44 5.62
N VAL A 168 14.60 7.43 4.47
CA VAL A 168 15.19 7.80 3.17
C VAL A 168 15.63 9.26 3.17
N SER A 169 14.78 10.19 3.63
CA SER A 169 15.08 11.60 3.70
C SER A 169 16.32 11.89 4.55
N ASP A 170 16.42 11.26 5.72
CA ASP A 170 17.55 11.44 6.65
C ASP A 170 18.84 10.82 6.07
N THR A 171 18.76 9.65 5.43
CA THR A 171 19.92 8.97 4.83
C THR A 171 20.46 9.73 3.62
N LEU A 172 19.60 10.30 2.81
CA LEU A 172 19.96 10.99 1.56
C LEU A 172 20.07 12.52 1.70
N ALA A 173 20.05 13.06 2.92
CA ALA A 173 20.09 14.53 3.15
C ALA A 173 21.27 15.24 2.50
N GLY A 174 22.43 14.56 2.33
CA GLY A 174 23.62 15.11 1.69
C GLY A 174 23.75 14.84 0.18
N SER A 175 22.77 14.20 -0.45
CA SER A 175 22.87 13.76 -1.85
C SER A 175 22.70 14.86 -2.90
N GLY A 176 22.23 16.05 -2.52
CA GLY A 176 21.90 17.15 -3.45
C GLY A 176 20.57 16.95 -4.21
N LEU A 177 19.83 15.86 -3.97
CA LEU A 177 18.54 15.61 -4.59
C LEU A 177 17.47 16.57 -4.02
N PRO A 178 16.52 17.06 -4.85
CA PRO A 178 15.43 17.96 -4.42
C PRO A 178 14.32 17.17 -3.69
N LEU A 179 14.68 16.55 -2.56
CA LEU A 179 13.79 15.69 -1.77
C LEU A 179 12.80 16.53 -0.98
N ILE A 180 11.52 16.19 -1.07
CA ILE A 180 10.41 16.75 -0.31
C ILE A 180 9.75 15.63 0.49
N LEU A 181 9.95 15.65 1.80
CA LEU A 181 9.25 14.72 2.70
C LEU A 181 7.80 15.20 2.85
N LEU A 182 6.84 14.40 2.39
CA LEU A 182 5.42 14.73 2.56
C LEU A 182 5.03 14.84 4.05
N PRO A 183 4.05 15.67 4.41
CA PRO A 183 3.47 15.70 5.74
C PRO A 183 3.00 14.31 6.20
N GLU A 184 3.07 14.03 7.49
CA GLU A 184 2.76 12.70 8.02
C GLU A 184 1.36 12.21 7.61
N GLN A 185 0.38 13.10 7.59
CA GLN A 185 -1.00 12.81 7.20
C GLN A 185 -1.14 12.33 5.75
N LEU A 186 -0.21 12.71 4.86
CA LEU A 186 -0.19 12.31 3.46
C LEU A 186 0.77 11.14 3.19
N ARG A 187 1.69 10.85 4.12
CA ARG A 187 2.67 9.76 3.95
C ARG A 187 2.13 8.38 4.26
N GLN A 188 1.11 8.30 5.13
CA GLN A 188 0.63 7.02 5.64
C GLN A 188 -0.12 6.22 4.55
N GLN A 189 -0.05 4.91 4.67
CA GLN A 189 -0.84 3.99 3.88
C GLN A 189 -2.33 4.20 4.18
N ARG A 190 -3.14 4.35 3.10
CA ARG A 190 -4.57 4.64 3.19
C ARG A 190 -5.38 3.76 2.24
N ALA A 191 -6.54 3.31 2.71
CA ALA A 191 -7.40 2.44 1.92
C ALA A 191 -8.02 3.15 0.71
N SER A 192 -8.20 4.48 0.77
CA SER A 192 -8.69 5.27 -0.37
C SER A 192 -7.80 5.12 -1.61
N GLY A 193 -6.47 5.08 -1.44
CA GLY A 193 -5.56 4.80 -2.54
C GLY A 193 -5.74 3.41 -3.15
N ALA A 194 -6.01 2.39 -2.32
CA ALA A 194 -6.31 1.05 -2.81
C ALA A 194 -7.62 1.01 -3.61
N ALA A 195 -8.65 1.74 -3.15
CA ALA A 195 -9.90 1.88 -3.88
C ALA A 195 -9.71 2.56 -5.25
N LEU A 196 -8.89 3.62 -5.33
CA LEU A 196 -8.56 4.31 -6.58
C LEU A 196 -7.81 3.40 -7.57
N CYS A 197 -6.86 2.58 -7.07
CA CYS A 197 -6.18 1.59 -7.91
C CYS A 197 -7.16 0.55 -8.47
N ALA A 198 -8.04 0.02 -7.63
CA ALA A 198 -9.06 -0.95 -8.04
C ALA A 198 -10.02 -0.35 -9.08
N MET A 199 -10.48 0.88 -8.88
CA MET A 199 -11.32 1.59 -9.86
C MET A 199 -10.62 1.71 -11.21
N GLY A 200 -9.33 2.07 -11.24
CA GLY A 200 -8.55 2.14 -12.48
C GLY A 200 -8.47 0.80 -13.21
N ARG A 201 -8.27 -0.31 -12.49
CA ARG A 201 -8.26 -1.67 -13.05
C ARG A 201 -9.63 -2.07 -13.59
N MET A 202 -10.70 -1.77 -12.87
CA MET A 202 -12.07 -2.03 -13.31
C MET A 202 -12.40 -1.29 -14.62
N LEU A 203 -12.04 -0.01 -14.70
CA LEU A 203 -12.24 0.79 -15.93
C LEU A 203 -11.42 0.26 -17.10
N ALA A 204 -10.29 -0.41 -16.84
CA ALA A 204 -9.49 -1.10 -17.83
C ALA A 204 -10.02 -2.51 -18.21
N GLY A 205 -11.17 -2.93 -17.64
CA GLY A 205 -11.82 -4.20 -17.94
C GLY A 205 -11.31 -5.42 -17.14
N ASP A 206 -10.53 -5.20 -16.08
CA ASP A 206 -10.11 -6.29 -15.19
C ASP A 206 -11.31 -6.78 -14.37
N PRO A 207 -11.64 -8.09 -14.42
CA PRO A 207 -12.80 -8.62 -13.70
C PRO A 207 -12.60 -8.71 -12.18
N GLY A 208 -11.36 -8.60 -11.69
CA GLY A 208 -10.99 -8.91 -10.31
C GLY A 208 -11.06 -10.41 -10.01
N ASP A 209 -10.16 -10.93 -9.22
CA ASP A 209 -10.11 -12.37 -8.87
C ASP A 209 -9.75 -12.57 -7.39
N ALA A 210 -10.73 -12.95 -6.59
CA ALA A 210 -10.53 -13.29 -5.18
C ALA A 210 -9.78 -14.60 -4.99
N ALA A 211 -9.93 -15.57 -5.90
CA ALA A 211 -9.33 -16.90 -5.77
C ALA A 211 -7.82 -16.86 -6.06
N ALA A 212 -7.42 -16.22 -7.16
CA ALA A 212 -6.02 -16.12 -7.56
C ALA A 212 -5.22 -15.10 -6.72
N LEU A 213 -5.89 -14.22 -5.98
CA LEU A 213 -5.21 -13.18 -5.22
C LEU A 213 -4.30 -13.77 -4.13
N THR A 214 -3.01 -13.46 -4.23
CA THR A 214 -1.97 -13.82 -3.25
C THR A 214 -1.22 -12.59 -2.76
N PRO A 215 -0.63 -12.63 -1.54
CA PRO A 215 0.20 -11.53 -1.06
C PRO A 215 1.46 -11.34 -1.91
N ASN A 216 1.81 -10.08 -2.20
CA ASN A 216 3.08 -9.73 -2.85
C ASN A 216 4.20 -9.67 -1.81
N TYR A 217 4.93 -10.78 -1.65
CA TYR A 217 6.07 -10.88 -0.74
C TYR A 217 7.38 -10.65 -1.49
N LEU A 218 7.92 -9.44 -1.41
CA LEU A 218 9.24 -9.10 -1.95
C LEU A 218 10.40 -9.66 -1.10
N ARG A 219 10.11 -10.11 0.12
CA ARG A 219 11.08 -10.74 1.03
C ARG A 219 10.41 -11.89 1.76
N MET A 220 11.17 -12.94 2.03
CA MET A 220 10.72 -14.06 2.87
C MET A 220 10.40 -13.58 4.29
N ALA A 221 9.45 -14.22 4.94
CA ALA A 221 9.15 -13.95 6.34
C ALA A 221 10.39 -14.12 7.23
N GLN A 222 10.49 -13.33 8.30
CA GLN A 222 11.66 -13.39 9.19
C GLN A 222 11.87 -14.79 9.79
N ALA A 223 10.79 -15.50 10.11
CA ALA A 223 10.85 -16.87 10.62
C ALA A 223 11.44 -17.85 9.59
N GLU A 224 11.08 -17.70 8.32
CA GLU A 224 11.61 -18.53 7.22
C GLU A 224 13.11 -18.29 7.01
N ARG A 225 13.53 -17.02 7.02
CA ARG A 225 14.96 -16.64 6.93
C ARG A 225 15.78 -17.19 8.10
N THR A 226 15.25 -17.12 9.32
CA THR A 226 15.94 -17.68 10.50
C THR A 226 16.07 -19.20 10.39
N ARG A 227 15.04 -19.88 9.88
CA ARG A 227 15.06 -21.31 9.66
C ARG A 227 16.09 -21.71 8.59
N GLN A 228 16.16 -20.98 7.49
CA GLN A 228 17.11 -21.20 6.41
C GLN A 228 18.56 -20.98 6.86
N ASN A 229 18.83 -19.89 7.58
CA ASN A 229 20.16 -19.63 8.16
C ASN A 229 20.58 -20.72 9.16
N ASN A 230 19.67 -21.24 9.96
CA ASN A 230 19.95 -22.35 10.88
C ASN A 230 20.22 -23.65 10.12
N GLN A 231 19.49 -23.96 9.06
CA GLN A 231 19.75 -25.14 8.23
C GLN A 231 21.13 -25.05 7.56
N ASP A 232 21.48 -23.89 7.00
CA ASP A 232 22.80 -23.66 6.38
C ASP A 232 23.94 -23.74 7.40
N PHE A 233 23.71 -23.39 8.67
CA PHE A 233 24.66 -23.54 9.75
C PHE A 233 24.92 -25.01 10.11
N TYR A 234 23.87 -25.85 10.10
CA TYR A 234 23.99 -27.29 10.38
C TYR A 234 24.56 -28.10 9.21
N LEU A 235 24.41 -27.62 7.96
CA LEU A 235 24.97 -28.28 6.77
C LEU A 235 26.46 -27.94 6.52
N LYS A 236 27.01 -26.93 7.19
CA LYS A 236 28.42 -26.51 7.11
C LYS A 236 29.30 -27.07 8.23
N LYS A 237 28.75 -27.90 9.10
CA LYS A 237 29.46 -28.71 10.11
C LYS A 237 29.53 -30.16 9.69
#